data_4547b7d9d4d637bf4d21362c31a6b1f4
#
_entry.id   4547b7d9d4d637bf4d21362c31a6b1f4
#
_cell.length_a   1.000
_cell.length_b   1.000
_cell.length_c   1.000
_cell.angle_alpha   90.00
_cell.angle_beta   90.00
_cell.angle_gamma   90.00
#
_symmetry.space_group_name_H-M   'P 1'
#
loop_
_entity.id
_entity.type
_entity.pdbx_description
1 polymer ?
#
loop_
_entity_poly.entity_id
_entity_poly.type
_entity_poly.pdbx_seq_one_letter_code
_entity_poly.pdbx_strand_id
1 'polypeptide(L)'
;MPGRVAVLVVTMVLACTAAPTTPTSSPARSEPAATVGVVPASGAPGAACPAIRQISLGAISGKFGYPSEGSPPLALIAVRAEDPRVFRTLHTPRLPGGALIPYAIGAIEPGTYVVLAYVEGSGDGLAGAYTPAVACGLRADCQDHSLIRVTVTGGQTTSGIDILDWYAPAGIFPKRPAGTEPLRAGDSLAVCNPYADSANIRASAGLGFPVRRTLDNGARVVVRDGPLGADGYDWYEVNLAGDQLASGWVVAYALRK
;
A
#
# COMPACT_ATOMS: atom_id res chain seq x y z
N MET A 1 -27.05 -54.08 -7.31
CA MET A 1 -27.25 -54.29 -5.85
C MET A 1 -26.03 -53.73 -5.15
N PRO A 2 -26.13 -52.66 -4.36
CA PRO A 2 -24.99 -52.05 -3.69
C PRO A 2 -24.89 -52.52 -2.23
N GLY A 3 -23.71 -52.98 -1.85
CA GLY A 3 -23.37 -53.30 -0.47
C GLY A 3 -22.96 -52.04 0.30
N ARG A 4 -23.69 -51.72 1.36
CA ARG A 4 -23.33 -50.70 2.35
C ARG A 4 -22.44 -51.34 3.41
N VAL A 5 -21.22 -50.77 3.60
CA VAL A 5 -20.37 -51.07 4.75
C VAL A 5 -20.58 -49.94 5.77
N ALA A 6 -21.10 -50.29 6.93
CA ALA A 6 -21.20 -49.38 8.08
C ALA A 6 -19.90 -49.45 8.92
N VAL A 7 -19.24 -48.33 9.14
CA VAL A 7 -18.11 -48.21 10.05
C VAL A 7 -18.62 -47.68 11.38
N LEU A 8 -18.48 -48.49 12.42
CA LEU A 8 -18.83 -48.18 13.80
C LEU A 8 -17.61 -47.44 14.44
N VAL A 9 -17.79 -46.18 14.82
CA VAL A 9 -16.79 -45.42 15.59
C VAL A 9 -17.14 -45.52 17.07
N VAL A 10 -16.30 -46.22 17.83
CA VAL A 10 -16.36 -46.28 19.29
C VAL A 10 -15.56 -45.16 19.89
N THR A 11 -16.24 -44.22 20.55
CA THR A 11 -15.62 -43.13 21.27
C THR A 11 -15.38 -43.55 22.72
N MET A 12 -14.10 -43.65 23.10
CA MET A 12 -13.71 -43.94 24.49
C MET A 12 -13.43 -42.62 25.21
N VAL A 13 -14.26 -42.27 26.19
CA VAL A 13 -14.08 -41.09 27.05
C VAL A 13 -13.27 -41.53 28.28
N LEU A 14 -12.06 -41.06 28.42
CA LEU A 14 -11.27 -41.19 29.65
C LEU A 14 -11.44 -39.92 30.49
N ALA A 15 -12.09 -40.07 31.63
CA ALA A 15 -12.18 -39.02 32.65
C ALA A 15 -10.94 -39.12 33.59
N CYS A 16 -10.10 -38.10 33.57
CA CYS A 16 -9.07 -37.89 34.59
C CYS A 16 -9.56 -36.87 35.62
N THR A 17 -9.84 -37.34 36.82
CA THR A 17 -10.08 -36.50 38.01
C THR A 17 -8.69 -36.08 38.61
N ALA A 18 -8.41 -34.77 38.60
CA ALA A 18 -7.25 -34.20 39.32
C ALA A 18 -7.71 -33.57 40.63
N ALA A 19 -7.02 -33.93 41.70
CA ALA A 19 -7.21 -33.38 43.04
C ALA A 19 -6.59 -31.99 43.18
N PRO A 20 -7.16 -31.09 44.02
CA PRO A 20 -6.61 -29.74 44.21
C PRO A 20 -5.40 -29.75 45.16
N THR A 21 -4.28 -29.25 44.70
CA THR A 21 -3.11 -28.92 45.54
C THR A 21 -3.15 -27.43 45.87
N THR A 22 -3.20 -27.12 47.15
CA THR A 22 -3.08 -25.77 47.71
C THR A 22 -1.63 -25.26 47.56
N PRO A 23 -1.39 -24.04 47.07
CA PRO A 23 -0.05 -23.46 47.08
C PRO A 23 0.25 -22.81 48.44
N THR A 24 1.33 -23.24 49.03
CA THR A 24 1.98 -22.62 50.19
C THR A 24 2.63 -21.31 49.78
N SER A 25 2.18 -20.18 50.35
CA SER A 25 2.76 -18.86 50.16
C SER A 25 4.11 -18.73 50.88
N SER A 26 5.17 -18.53 50.07
CA SER A 26 6.50 -18.11 50.58
C SER A 26 6.60 -16.58 50.50
N PRO A 27 7.23 -15.92 51.51
CA PRO A 27 7.28 -14.46 51.54
C PRO A 27 8.25 -13.93 50.49
N ALA A 28 7.74 -12.96 49.70
CA ALA A 28 8.51 -12.26 48.66
C ALA A 28 9.60 -11.39 49.29
N ARG A 29 10.84 -11.65 48.90
CA ARG A 29 11.99 -10.79 49.14
C ARG A 29 11.91 -9.60 48.18
N SER A 30 11.77 -8.40 48.71
CA SER A 30 11.80 -7.16 47.93
C SER A 30 13.22 -6.93 47.40
N GLU A 31 13.38 -7.06 46.08
CA GLU A 31 14.57 -6.62 45.37
C GLU A 31 14.39 -5.17 44.94
N PRO A 32 15.41 -4.30 45.04
CA PRO A 32 15.26 -2.89 44.64
C PRO A 32 15.14 -2.80 43.11
N ALA A 33 14.14 -2.06 42.65
CA ALA A 33 13.90 -1.76 41.26
C ALA A 33 15.12 -1.06 40.65
N ALA A 34 15.79 -1.76 39.72
CA ALA A 34 16.78 -1.13 38.84
C ALA A 34 16.08 -0.15 37.93
N THR A 35 16.32 1.14 38.13
CA THR A 35 15.89 2.22 37.25
C THR A 35 16.66 2.04 35.95
N VAL A 36 16.02 1.44 34.95
CA VAL A 36 16.53 1.45 33.59
C VAL A 36 16.40 2.89 33.07
N GLY A 37 17.52 3.59 33.04
CA GLY A 37 17.62 4.89 32.44
C GLY A 37 17.27 4.78 30.95
N VAL A 38 16.11 5.33 30.56
CA VAL A 38 15.78 5.57 29.17
C VAL A 38 16.78 6.60 28.66
N VAL A 39 17.76 6.16 27.91
CA VAL A 39 18.64 7.06 27.14
C VAL A 39 17.77 7.61 26.01
N PRO A 40 17.47 8.91 25.99
CA PRO A 40 16.78 9.49 24.83
C PRO A 40 17.70 9.34 23.62
N ALA A 41 17.26 8.62 22.60
CA ALA A 41 17.94 8.60 21.32
C ALA A 41 17.95 10.05 20.79
N SER A 42 19.10 10.71 20.95
CA SER A 42 19.35 12.06 20.39
C SER A 42 19.52 11.92 18.88
N GLY A 43 18.40 11.77 18.18
CA GLY A 43 18.32 11.93 16.73
C GLY A 43 18.10 13.40 16.41
N ALA A 44 18.84 13.94 15.43
CA ALA A 44 18.59 15.28 14.90
C ALA A 44 17.09 15.48 14.61
N PRO A 45 16.52 16.68 14.81
CA PRO A 45 15.11 16.92 14.59
C PRO A 45 14.76 16.68 13.12
N GLY A 46 14.26 15.49 12.82
CA GLY A 46 13.62 15.21 11.54
C GLY A 46 12.39 16.09 11.41
N ALA A 47 12.07 16.53 10.19
CA ALA A 47 10.86 17.29 9.94
C ALA A 47 9.68 16.63 10.66
N ALA A 48 8.97 17.43 11.47
CA ALA A 48 7.82 16.95 12.23
C ALA A 48 6.78 16.35 11.26
N CYS A 49 6.20 15.23 11.62
CA CYS A 49 5.12 14.64 10.84
C CYS A 49 3.93 15.62 10.78
N PRO A 50 3.22 15.70 9.65
CA PRO A 50 2.02 16.53 9.54
C PRO A 50 0.95 16.07 10.55
N ALA A 51 0.05 16.99 10.91
CA ALA A 51 -1.07 16.68 11.80
C ALA A 51 -1.93 15.56 11.22
N ILE A 52 -2.40 14.67 12.10
CA ILE A 52 -3.25 13.55 11.74
C ILE A 52 -4.60 14.06 11.26
N ARG A 53 -5.09 13.50 10.15
CA ARG A 53 -6.39 13.84 9.56
C ARG A 53 -7.39 12.72 9.82
N GLN A 54 -8.48 13.06 10.50
CA GLN A 54 -9.59 12.15 10.77
C GLN A 54 -10.56 12.18 9.57
N ILE A 55 -10.25 11.44 8.51
CA ILE A 55 -11.07 11.38 7.30
C ILE A 55 -11.28 9.92 6.89
N SER A 56 -12.45 9.64 6.32
CA SER A 56 -12.71 8.36 5.67
C SER A 56 -12.08 8.36 4.30
N LEU A 57 -11.18 7.41 4.02
CA LEU A 57 -10.49 7.30 2.74
C LEU A 57 -11.31 6.46 1.77
N GLY A 58 -11.25 6.79 0.49
CA GLY A 58 -11.83 6.01 -0.60
C GLY A 58 -10.77 5.28 -1.41
N ALA A 59 -11.21 4.71 -2.52
CA ALA A 59 -10.35 4.04 -3.49
C ALA A 59 -10.86 4.26 -4.92
N ILE A 60 -9.97 4.09 -5.90
CA ILE A 60 -10.28 4.02 -7.32
C ILE A 60 -9.89 2.62 -7.81
N SER A 61 -10.70 2.02 -8.69
CA SER A 61 -10.38 0.74 -9.32
C SER A 61 -10.81 0.69 -10.78
N GLY A 62 -10.13 -0.13 -11.54
CA GLY A 62 -10.38 -0.34 -12.95
C GLY A 62 -9.41 -1.36 -13.53
N LYS A 63 -9.15 -1.24 -14.81
CA LYS A 63 -8.16 -2.04 -15.52
C LYS A 63 -7.15 -1.12 -16.19
N PHE A 64 -5.95 -1.61 -16.37
CA PHE A 64 -4.98 -0.97 -17.25
C PHE A 64 -4.48 -1.97 -18.29
N GLY A 65 -4.01 -1.43 -19.40
CA GLY A 65 -3.33 -2.17 -20.45
C GLY A 65 -2.28 -1.28 -21.09
N TYR A 66 -1.28 -1.90 -21.70
CA TYR A 66 -0.25 -1.20 -22.45
C TYR A 66 -0.26 -1.70 -23.90
N PRO A 67 -0.16 -0.82 -24.93
CA PRO A 67 -0.34 -1.22 -26.33
C PRO A 67 0.91 -1.89 -26.90
N SER A 68 1.38 -2.97 -26.29
CA SER A 68 2.52 -3.76 -26.70
C SER A 68 2.39 -5.21 -26.21
N GLU A 69 3.30 -6.08 -26.65
CA GLU A 69 3.37 -7.49 -26.24
C GLU A 69 3.69 -7.69 -24.75
N GLY A 70 4.04 -6.63 -24.02
CA GLY A 70 4.29 -6.62 -22.59
C GLY A 70 4.10 -5.25 -22.01
N SER A 71 3.60 -5.16 -20.75
CA SER A 71 3.57 -3.92 -20.02
C SER A 71 4.94 -3.67 -19.38
N PRO A 72 5.61 -2.53 -19.64
CA PRO A 72 6.75 -2.11 -18.84
C PRO A 72 6.33 -1.87 -17.41
N PRO A 73 7.26 -1.66 -16.46
CA PRO A 73 6.90 -1.13 -15.17
C PRO A 73 6.17 0.21 -15.31
N LEU A 74 5.04 0.37 -14.64
CA LEU A 74 4.20 1.57 -14.70
C LEU A 74 4.01 2.17 -13.31
N ALA A 75 3.89 3.50 -13.25
CA ALA A 75 3.30 4.23 -12.14
C ALA A 75 1.86 4.59 -12.48
N LEU A 76 0.88 3.95 -11.85
CA LEU A 76 -0.53 4.33 -11.91
C LEU A 76 -0.77 5.41 -10.86
N ILE A 77 -1.31 6.56 -11.25
CA ILE A 77 -1.37 7.73 -10.38
C ILE A 77 -2.78 8.33 -10.41
N ALA A 78 -3.39 8.45 -9.24
CA ALA A 78 -4.56 9.30 -9.04
C ALA A 78 -4.07 10.67 -8.56
N VAL A 79 -4.25 11.70 -9.37
CA VAL A 79 -3.81 13.09 -9.11
C VAL A 79 -5.04 13.94 -8.83
N ARG A 80 -5.03 14.69 -7.70
CA ARG A 80 -6.13 15.60 -7.37
C ARG A 80 -6.21 16.72 -8.43
N ALA A 81 -7.39 16.92 -8.99
CA ALA A 81 -7.59 17.82 -10.12
C ALA A 81 -7.29 19.28 -9.78
N GLU A 82 -7.54 19.70 -8.53
CA GLU A 82 -7.34 21.06 -8.04
C GLU A 82 -5.93 21.31 -7.46
N ASP A 83 -5.19 20.26 -7.07
CA ASP A 83 -3.83 20.36 -6.54
C ASP A 83 -2.98 19.14 -6.94
N PRO A 84 -2.18 19.24 -7.99
CA PRO A 84 -1.35 18.14 -8.49
C PRO A 84 -0.29 17.62 -7.49
N ARG A 85 -0.05 18.33 -6.40
CA ARG A 85 0.86 17.88 -5.32
C ARG A 85 0.20 16.82 -4.43
N VAL A 86 -1.14 16.68 -4.52
CA VAL A 86 -1.90 15.65 -3.81
C VAL A 86 -2.18 14.50 -4.75
N PHE A 87 -1.53 13.38 -4.53
CA PHE A 87 -1.65 12.20 -5.37
C PHE A 87 -1.53 10.91 -4.56
N ARG A 88 -1.89 9.80 -5.20
CA ARG A 88 -1.59 8.43 -4.76
C ARG A 88 -1.04 7.65 -5.93
N THR A 89 -0.03 6.84 -5.66
CA THR A 89 0.62 5.97 -6.65
C THR A 89 0.35 4.50 -6.35
N LEU A 90 0.38 3.71 -7.41
CA LEU A 90 0.52 2.26 -7.38
C LEU A 90 1.52 1.88 -8.48
N HIS A 91 2.66 1.33 -8.09
CA HIS A 91 3.66 0.87 -9.03
C HIS A 91 3.40 -0.58 -9.44
N THR A 92 3.57 -0.87 -10.71
CA THR A 92 3.44 -2.22 -11.25
C THR A 92 4.79 -2.71 -11.76
N PRO A 93 5.13 -3.99 -11.57
CA PRO A 93 6.30 -4.57 -12.20
C PRO A 93 6.09 -4.69 -13.71
N ARG A 94 7.12 -5.16 -14.42
CA ARG A 94 6.94 -5.63 -15.80
C ARG A 94 5.99 -6.82 -15.82
N LEU A 95 4.99 -6.78 -16.70
CA LEU A 95 3.96 -7.81 -16.82
C LEU A 95 3.89 -8.34 -18.25
N PRO A 96 3.49 -9.62 -18.45
CA PRO A 96 3.22 -10.14 -19.79
C PRO A 96 2.10 -9.36 -20.46
N GLY A 97 2.13 -9.24 -21.77
CA GLY A 97 1.16 -8.49 -22.55
C GLY A 97 -0.13 -9.26 -22.85
N GLY A 98 -1.05 -8.55 -23.49
CA GLY A 98 -2.26 -9.12 -24.10
C GLY A 98 -3.49 -9.20 -23.20
N ALA A 99 -3.39 -8.93 -21.91
CA ALA A 99 -4.54 -8.90 -21.00
C ALA A 99 -4.72 -7.53 -20.35
N LEU A 100 -5.97 -7.14 -20.12
CA LEU A 100 -6.31 -6.02 -19.25
C LEU A 100 -6.11 -6.46 -17.80
N ILE A 101 -5.30 -5.72 -17.06
CA ILE A 101 -4.88 -6.06 -15.71
C ILE A 101 -5.70 -5.23 -14.71
N PRO A 102 -6.42 -5.88 -13.78
CA PRO A 102 -7.15 -5.15 -12.75
C PRO A 102 -6.20 -4.43 -11.81
N TYR A 103 -6.61 -3.23 -11.37
CA TYR A 103 -5.88 -2.46 -10.37
C TYR A 103 -6.85 -1.81 -9.37
N ALA A 104 -6.31 -1.45 -8.22
CA ALA A 104 -6.94 -0.53 -7.28
C ALA A 104 -5.88 0.41 -6.72
N ILE A 105 -6.24 1.68 -6.49
CA ILE A 105 -5.44 2.65 -5.74
C ILE A 105 -6.24 3.01 -4.50
N GLY A 106 -5.70 2.66 -3.34
CA GLY A 106 -6.33 2.89 -2.04
C GLY A 106 -5.84 4.15 -1.34
N ALA A 107 -6.35 4.38 -0.13
CA ALA A 107 -6.03 5.53 0.73
C ALA A 107 -6.17 6.89 0.03
N ILE A 108 -7.16 7.02 -0.84
CA ILE A 108 -7.44 8.28 -1.54
C ILE A 108 -8.38 9.13 -0.68
N GLU A 109 -8.01 10.38 -0.43
CA GLU A 109 -8.89 11.33 0.25
C GLU A 109 -10.09 11.67 -0.62
N PRO A 110 -11.27 11.96 -0.03
CA PRO A 110 -12.41 12.44 -0.80
C PRO A 110 -12.05 13.67 -1.63
N GLY A 111 -12.55 13.72 -2.88
CA GLY A 111 -12.25 14.79 -3.81
C GLY A 111 -12.38 14.37 -5.26
N THR A 112 -11.93 15.24 -6.15
CA THR A 112 -11.95 15.02 -7.60
C THR A 112 -10.55 14.74 -8.11
N TYR A 113 -10.40 13.70 -8.93
CA TYR A 113 -9.10 13.20 -9.41
C TYR A 113 -9.11 13.00 -10.92
N VAL A 114 -7.94 13.01 -11.51
CA VAL A 114 -7.66 12.43 -12.83
C VAL A 114 -6.73 11.23 -12.64
N VAL A 115 -6.86 10.22 -13.51
CA VAL A 115 -6.10 8.98 -13.34
C VAL A 115 -5.28 8.70 -14.59
N LEU A 116 -3.96 8.54 -14.37
CA LEU A 116 -2.98 8.34 -15.43
C LEU A 116 -2.03 7.19 -15.08
N ALA A 117 -1.36 6.69 -16.11
CA ALA A 117 -0.22 5.78 -15.96
C ALA A 117 0.98 6.36 -16.69
N TYR A 118 2.16 6.24 -16.10
CA TYR A 118 3.43 6.64 -16.71
C TYR A 118 4.39 5.46 -16.76
N VAL A 119 5.13 5.35 -17.86
CA VAL A 119 6.18 4.32 -17.98
C VAL A 119 7.35 4.68 -17.06
N GLU A 120 7.76 3.74 -16.21
CA GLU A 120 8.90 3.93 -15.32
C GLU A 120 10.21 4.01 -16.12
N GLY A 121 11.04 4.99 -15.77
CA GLY A 121 12.35 5.17 -16.39
C GLY A 121 12.30 5.73 -17.82
N SER A 122 11.13 6.03 -18.39
CA SER A 122 11.06 6.73 -19.67
C SER A 122 11.23 8.24 -19.43
N GLY A 123 12.20 8.84 -20.13
CA GLY A 123 12.42 10.30 -20.08
C GLY A 123 11.47 11.10 -20.96
N ASP A 124 10.69 10.44 -21.82
CA ASP A 124 9.84 11.04 -22.85
C ASP A 124 8.42 11.40 -22.34
N GLY A 125 8.09 11.01 -21.11
CA GLY A 125 6.81 11.34 -20.50
C GLY A 125 5.62 10.62 -21.12
N LEU A 126 5.84 9.47 -21.77
CA LEU A 126 4.77 8.63 -22.31
C LEU A 126 3.79 8.25 -21.21
N ALA A 127 2.54 8.63 -21.41
CA ALA A 127 1.48 8.41 -20.44
C ALA A 127 0.25 7.78 -21.08
N GLY A 128 -0.45 6.95 -20.30
CA GLY A 128 -1.80 6.50 -20.59
C GLY A 128 -2.78 7.13 -19.60
N ALA A 129 -4.05 7.24 -19.99
CA ALA A 129 -5.05 7.88 -19.15
C ALA A 129 -6.45 7.27 -19.26
N TYR A 130 -7.32 7.67 -18.33
CA TYR A 130 -8.75 7.45 -18.40
C TYR A 130 -9.41 8.67 -19.08
N THR A 131 -9.94 8.45 -20.30
CA THR A 131 -10.46 9.50 -21.19
C THR A 131 -11.77 9.07 -21.86
N PRO A 132 -12.53 9.98 -22.47
CA PRO A 132 -13.68 9.62 -23.29
C PRO A 132 -13.35 8.69 -24.46
N ALA A 133 -12.12 8.75 -25.01
CA ALA A 133 -11.66 7.84 -26.05
C ALA A 133 -11.72 6.36 -25.59
N VAL A 134 -11.49 6.07 -24.30
CA VAL A 134 -11.64 4.71 -23.73
C VAL A 134 -13.08 4.25 -23.79
N ALA A 135 -14.02 5.07 -23.33
CA ALA A 135 -15.45 4.77 -23.38
C ALA A 135 -15.98 4.62 -24.82
N CYS A 136 -15.39 5.34 -25.76
CA CYS A 136 -15.66 5.27 -27.21
C CYS A 136 -15.08 4.00 -27.86
N GLY A 137 -14.17 3.26 -27.18
CA GLY A 137 -13.56 2.01 -27.64
C GLY A 137 -12.24 2.17 -28.37
N LEU A 138 -11.56 3.30 -28.21
CA LEU A 138 -10.23 3.61 -28.78
C LEU A 138 -10.17 3.44 -30.32
N ARG A 139 -11.28 3.72 -31.01
CA ARG A 139 -11.33 3.68 -32.47
C ARG A 139 -10.73 4.96 -33.06
N ALA A 140 -10.40 4.93 -34.34
CA ALA A 140 -9.79 6.08 -35.05
C ALA A 140 -10.69 7.34 -35.04
N ASP A 141 -12.00 7.20 -34.86
CA ASP A 141 -12.98 8.30 -34.74
C ASP A 141 -13.14 8.79 -33.28
N CYS A 142 -12.53 8.14 -32.30
CA CYS A 142 -12.56 8.52 -30.88
C CYS A 142 -11.46 9.56 -30.59
N GLN A 143 -11.68 10.82 -30.90
CA GLN A 143 -10.68 11.89 -30.87
C GLN A 143 -10.61 12.66 -29.53
N ASP A 144 -11.50 12.37 -28.56
CA ASP A 144 -11.51 13.07 -27.29
C ASP A 144 -10.59 12.38 -26.28
N HIS A 145 -9.40 12.93 -26.15
CA HIS A 145 -8.36 12.51 -25.21
C HIS A 145 -8.33 13.37 -23.92
N SER A 146 -9.37 14.15 -23.64
CA SER A 146 -9.45 14.95 -22.42
C SER A 146 -9.51 14.06 -21.18
N LEU A 147 -8.92 14.51 -20.06
CA LEU A 147 -8.94 13.75 -18.82
C LEU A 147 -10.31 13.76 -18.17
N ILE A 148 -10.89 12.59 -17.92
CA ILE A 148 -12.15 12.47 -17.18
C ILE A 148 -11.86 12.72 -15.68
N ARG A 149 -12.66 13.59 -15.08
CA ARG A 149 -12.65 13.85 -13.65
C ARG A 149 -13.42 12.78 -12.90
N VAL A 150 -12.77 12.13 -11.93
CA VAL A 150 -13.30 11.02 -11.12
C VAL A 150 -13.55 11.53 -9.71
N THR A 151 -14.78 11.41 -9.22
CA THR A 151 -15.12 11.75 -7.83
C THR A 151 -14.84 10.56 -6.91
N VAL A 152 -14.06 10.78 -5.86
CA VAL A 152 -13.82 9.81 -4.79
C VAL A 152 -14.60 10.21 -3.55
N THR A 153 -15.38 9.27 -3.02
CA THR A 153 -16.14 9.40 -1.77
C THR A 153 -15.50 8.56 -0.68
N GLY A 154 -15.44 9.10 0.54
CA GLY A 154 -14.87 8.37 1.69
C GLY A 154 -15.61 7.06 1.96
N GLY A 155 -14.86 6.02 2.24
CA GLY A 155 -15.38 4.67 2.50
C GLY A 155 -15.86 3.91 1.26
N GLN A 156 -15.74 4.49 0.06
CA GLN A 156 -16.22 3.87 -1.18
C GLN A 156 -15.10 3.63 -2.19
N THR A 157 -15.32 2.68 -3.09
CA THR A 157 -14.47 2.45 -4.26
C THR A 157 -15.19 2.96 -5.50
N THR A 158 -14.60 3.92 -6.20
CA THR A 158 -15.05 4.36 -7.53
C THR A 158 -14.45 3.42 -8.56
N SER A 159 -15.27 2.60 -9.20
CA SER A 159 -14.83 1.55 -10.13
C SER A 159 -15.05 1.93 -11.60
N GLY A 160 -14.48 1.12 -12.52
CA GLY A 160 -14.61 1.29 -13.96
C GLY A 160 -13.69 2.39 -14.53
N ILE A 161 -12.63 2.72 -13.83
CA ILE A 161 -11.68 3.75 -14.25
C ILE A 161 -10.54 3.05 -15.01
N ASP A 162 -10.76 2.84 -16.31
CA ASP A 162 -9.83 2.06 -17.14
C ASP A 162 -8.77 2.95 -17.78
N ILE A 163 -7.49 2.68 -17.51
CA ILE A 163 -6.35 3.43 -18.04
C ILE A 163 -5.87 2.74 -19.31
N LEU A 164 -6.44 3.13 -20.46
CA LEU A 164 -6.19 2.45 -21.74
C LEU A 164 -5.81 3.41 -22.87
N ASP A 165 -6.02 4.71 -22.72
CA ASP A 165 -5.71 5.69 -23.74
C ASP A 165 -4.23 6.09 -23.73
N TRP A 166 -3.45 5.40 -24.56
CA TRP A 166 -2.02 5.68 -24.81
C TRP A 166 -1.80 6.41 -26.15
N TYR A 167 -2.89 6.82 -26.80
CA TYR A 167 -2.88 7.31 -28.19
C TYR A 167 -3.04 8.83 -28.29
N ALA A 168 -3.16 9.51 -27.17
CA ALA A 168 -3.26 10.96 -27.15
C ALA A 168 -2.02 11.60 -27.79
N PRO A 169 -2.20 12.69 -28.56
CA PRO A 169 -1.08 13.46 -29.11
C PRO A 169 -0.12 13.93 -28.00
N ALA A 170 1.15 14.04 -28.33
CA ALA A 170 2.17 14.47 -27.40
C ALA A 170 1.81 15.81 -26.74
N GLY A 171 1.94 15.89 -25.42
CA GLY A 171 1.66 17.10 -24.64
C GLY A 171 0.18 17.28 -24.21
N ILE A 172 -0.73 16.39 -24.60
CA ILE A 172 -2.13 16.41 -24.12
C ILE A 172 -2.18 16.03 -22.63
N PHE A 173 -1.47 14.99 -22.23
CA PHE A 173 -1.43 14.60 -20.82
C PHE A 173 -0.37 15.42 -20.06
N PRO A 174 -0.64 15.74 -18.78
CA PRO A 174 0.31 16.46 -17.95
C PRO A 174 1.59 15.64 -17.75
N LYS A 175 2.69 16.33 -17.44
CA LYS A 175 3.90 15.65 -16.99
C LYS A 175 3.66 14.92 -15.68
N ARG A 176 4.39 13.83 -15.47
CA ARG A 176 4.37 13.07 -14.23
C ARG A 176 4.64 14.00 -13.03
N PRO A 177 3.80 13.98 -11.98
CA PRO A 177 4.04 14.78 -10.79
C PRO A 177 5.35 14.39 -10.10
N ALA A 178 6.11 15.36 -9.63
CA ALA A 178 7.32 15.11 -8.86
C ALA A 178 7.00 14.39 -7.53
N GLY A 179 7.88 13.50 -7.10
CA GLY A 179 7.71 12.72 -5.87
C GLY A 179 6.86 11.46 -6.05
N THR A 180 6.53 11.11 -7.28
CA THR A 180 5.85 9.85 -7.63
C THR A 180 6.82 8.73 -8.01
N GLU A 181 8.11 9.01 -8.03
CA GLU A 181 9.15 8.02 -8.27
C GLU A 181 9.22 7.02 -7.11
N PRO A 182 9.51 5.74 -7.39
CA PRO A 182 9.64 4.75 -6.33
C PRO A 182 10.81 5.08 -5.40
N LEU A 183 10.64 4.80 -4.11
CA LEU A 183 11.73 4.84 -3.15
C LEU A 183 12.79 3.79 -3.51
N ARG A 184 14.02 4.04 -3.14
CA ARG A 184 15.16 3.16 -3.45
C ARG A 184 15.69 2.49 -2.20
N ALA A 185 16.24 1.30 -2.35
CA ALA A 185 17.00 0.66 -1.29
C ALA A 185 18.11 1.60 -0.77
N GLY A 186 18.19 1.75 0.55
CA GLY A 186 19.08 2.69 1.22
C GLY A 186 18.45 4.07 1.53
N ASP A 187 17.28 4.41 0.99
CA ASP A 187 16.58 5.65 1.37
C ASP A 187 16.26 5.61 2.87
N SER A 188 16.69 6.66 3.59
CA SER A 188 16.40 6.86 5.01
C SER A 188 15.19 7.76 5.17
N LEU A 189 14.16 7.28 5.85
CA LEU A 189 12.84 7.90 5.94
C LEU A 189 12.35 7.95 7.39
N ALA A 190 11.35 8.77 7.64
CA ALA A 190 10.55 8.72 8.86
C ALA A 190 9.20 8.07 8.59
N VAL A 191 8.69 7.30 9.54
CA VAL A 191 7.28 6.94 9.60
C VAL A 191 6.48 8.20 9.89
N CYS A 192 5.54 8.55 9.02
CA CYS A 192 4.65 9.70 9.16
C CYS A 192 3.30 9.36 8.55
N ASN A 193 2.51 8.57 9.28
CA ASN A 193 1.16 8.22 8.85
C ASN A 193 0.23 9.43 9.00
N PRO A 194 -0.33 9.99 7.90
CA PRO A 194 -1.17 11.18 7.99
C PRO A 194 -2.57 10.89 8.53
N TYR A 195 -2.91 9.64 8.83
CA TYR A 195 -4.25 9.20 9.25
C TYR A 195 -4.27 8.48 10.60
N ALA A 196 -3.10 8.21 11.19
CA ALA A 196 -2.97 7.57 12.51
C ALA A 196 -1.64 7.96 13.18
N ASP A 197 -1.52 7.74 14.49
CA ASP A 197 -0.31 8.03 15.27
C ASP A 197 0.87 7.11 14.93
N SER A 198 0.61 6.05 14.18
CA SER A 198 1.58 4.99 13.93
C SER A 198 1.33 4.31 12.57
N ALA A 199 2.28 3.48 12.16
CA ALA A 199 2.14 2.58 11.02
C ALA A 199 2.43 1.12 11.40
N ASN A 200 1.65 0.20 10.85
CA ASN A 200 1.87 -1.23 11.02
C ASN A 200 2.97 -1.73 10.09
N ILE A 201 3.93 -2.44 10.65
CA ILE A 201 4.96 -3.19 9.93
C ILE A 201 4.53 -4.65 9.86
N ARG A 202 4.33 -5.15 8.64
CA ARG A 202 3.77 -6.48 8.40
C ARG A 202 4.82 -7.50 7.97
N ALA A 203 4.46 -8.77 8.06
CA ALA A 203 5.34 -9.88 7.68
C ALA A 203 5.66 -9.91 6.17
N SER A 204 4.73 -9.43 5.34
CA SER A 204 4.89 -9.28 3.90
C SER A 204 4.01 -8.13 3.40
N ALA A 205 4.15 -7.77 2.11
CA ALA A 205 3.32 -6.76 1.46
C ALA A 205 1.87 -7.24 1.35
N GLY A 206 0.93 -6.48 1.92
CA GLY A 206 -0.51 -6.74 1.87
C GLY A 206 -1.19 -6.69 3.24
N LEU A 207 -2.47 -6.30 3.24
CA LEU A 207 -3.27 -6.12 4.45
C LEU A 207 -3.58 -7.45 5.16
N GLY A 208 -3.60 -8.56 4.42
CA GLY A 208 -3.85 -9.91 4.98
C GLY A 208 -2.68 -10.49 5.78
N PHE A 209 -1.47 -9.93 5.69
CA PHE A 209 -0.33 -10.45 6.42
C PHE A 209 -0.29 -9.97 7.88
N PRO A 210 0.21 -10.82 8.81
CA PRO A 210 0.30 -10.46 10.23
C PRO A 210 1.12 -9.19 10.47
N VAL A 211 0.66 -8.36 11.40
CA VAL A 211 1.44 -7.24 11.93
C VAL A 211 2.55 -7.79 12.85
N ARG A 212 3.80 -7.52 12.49
CA ARG A 212 4.98 -7.88 13.31
C ARG A 212 5.22 -6.89 14.44
N ARG A 213 5.02 -5.60 14.11
CA ARG A 213 5.16 -4.47 15.05
C ARG A 213 4.41 -3.25 14.55
N THR A 214 4.24 -2.30 15.42
CA THR A 214 3.76 -0.95 15.10
C THR A 214 4.89 0.03 15.38
N LEU A 215 5.09 1.00 14.49
CA LEU A 215 6.05 2.08 14.65
C LEU A 215 5.32 3.40 14.78
N ASP A 216 5.64 4.16 15.82
CA ASP A 216 5.09 5.49 16.03
C ASP A 216 5.57 6.47 14.96
N ASN A 217 4.78 7.51 14.72
CA ASN A 217 5.17 8.62 13.85
C ASN A 217 6.48 9.26 14.36
N GLY A 218 7.42 9.48 13.46
CA GLY A 218 8.77 9.95 13.76
C GLY A 218 9.82 8.83 13.81
N ALA A 219 9.42 7.55 13.90
CA ALA A 219 10.37 6.44 13.87
C ALA A 219 11.16 6.43 12.55
N ARG A 220 12.48 6.25 12.65
CA ARG A 220 13.38 6.23 11.50
C ARG A 220 13.51 4.82 10.92
N VAL A 221 13.39 4.72 9.61
CA VAL A 221 13.50 3.46 8.86
C VAL A 221 14.38 3.64 7.64
N VAL A 222 14.94 2.53 7.16
CA VAL A 222 15.72 2.47 5.92
C VAL A 222 15.04 1.48 4.97
N VAL A 223 14.79 1.89 3.74
CA VAL A 223 14.20 1.04 2.70
C VAL A 223 15.17 -0.07 2.34
N ARG A 224 14.68 -1.30 2.25
CA ARG A 224 15.41 -2.47 1.79
C ARG A 224 15.00 -2.89 0.39
N ASP A 225 13.69 -2.93 0.16
CA ASP A 225 13.11 -3.43 -1.09
C ASP A 225 11.75 -2.81 -1.38
N GLY A 226 11.25 -2.97 -2.59
CA GLY A 226 10.00 -2.44 -3.08
C GLY A 226 10.18 -1.44 -4.23
N PRO A 227 9.08 -0.86 -4.73
CA PRO A 227 7.70 -1.08 -4.28
C PRO A 227 7.15 -2.44 -4.70
N LEU A 228 6.31 -3.02 -3.86
CA LEU A 228 5.45 -4.14 -4.22
C LEU A 228 3.98 -3.71 -4.10
N GLY A 229 3.27 -3.70 -5.23
CA GLY A 229 1.85 -3.37 -5.27
C GLY A 229 0.99 -4.51 -4.71
N ALA A 230 0.26 -4.28 -3.63
CA ALA A 230 -0.70 -5.22 -3.07
C ALA A 230 -1.86 -4.48 -2.37
N ASP A 231 -3.08 -5.00 -2.50
CA ASP A 231 -4.31 -4.46 -1.91
C ASP A 231 -4.55 -2.96 -2.19
N GLY A 232 -4.08 -2.48 -3.35
CA GLY A 232 -4.22 -1.09 -3.75
C GLY A 232 -3.19 -0.13 -3.16
N TYR A 233 -2.10 -0.63 -2.60
CA TYR A 233 -1.02 0.14 -2.00
C TYR A 233 0.34 -0.28 -2.53
N ASP A 234 1.25 0.69 -2.61
CA ASP A 234 2.68 0.41 -2.68
C ASP A 234 3.20 0.05 -1.29
N TRP A 235 3.92 -1.05 -1.20
CA TRP A 235 4.56 -1.52 0.01
C TRP A 235 6.06 -1.51 -0.14
N TYR A 236 6.75 -1.13 0.93
CA TYR A 236 8.20 -1.17 1.00
C TYR A 236 8.66 -2.01 2.18
N GLU A 237 9.63 -2.89 1.95
CA GLU A 237 10.34 -3.53 3.04
C GLU A 237 11.30 -2.51 3.65
N VAL A 238 11.23 -2.37 4.97
CA VAL A 238 12.06 -1.43 5.72
C VAL A 238 12.71 -2.12 6.91
N ASN A 239 13.88 -1.61 7.30
CA ASN A 239 14.48 -1.88 8.60
C ASN A 239 14.28 -0.68 9.52
N LEU A 240 14.16 -0.93 10.82
CA LEU A 240 14.31 0.13 11.81
C LEU A 240 15.75 0.63 11.81
N ALA A 241 15.96 1.94 11.83
CA ALA A 241 17.30 2.50 11.90
C ALA A 241 18.02 2.02 13.17
N GLY A 242 19.19 1.41 12.99
CA GLY A 242 19.95 0.81 14.09
C GLY A 242 19.64 -0.66 14.38
N ASP A 243 18.59 -1.27 13.77
CA ASP A 243 18.25 -2.68 13.92
C ASP A 243 18.02 -3.32 12.54
N GLN A 244 19.08 -3.86 11.96
CA GLN A 244 19.03 -4.46 10.62
C GLN A 244 18.34 -5.84 10.60
N LEU A 245 18.10 -6.45 11.75
CA LEU A 245 17.44 -7.76 11.83
C LEU A 245 15.90 -7.63 11.90
N ALA A 246 15.39 -6.45 12.22
CA ALA A 246 13.97 -6.19 12.35
C ALA A 246 13.39 -5.59 11.07
N SER A 247 13.23 -6.40 10.03
CA SER A 247 12.59 -5.98 8.78
C SER A 247 11.09 -6.27 8.75
N GLY A 248 10.39 -5.53 7.88
CA GLY A 248 9.01 -5.80 7.52
C GLY A 248 8.45 -4.77 6.55
N TRP A 249 7.21 -4.98 6.13
CA TRP A 249 6.57 -4.24 5.07
C TRP A 249 5.64 -3.15 5.60
N VAL A 250 5.78 -1.96 5.05
CA VAL A 250 4.97 -0.77 5.39
C VAL A 250 4.44 -0.11 4.13
N VAL A 251 3.26 0.50 4.21
CA VAL A 251 2.64 1.23 3.10
C VAL A 251 3.40 2.52 2.80
N ALA A 252 3.57 2.83 1.51
CA ALA A 252 4.32 4.00 1.04
C ALA A 252 3.80 5.33 1.59
N TYR A 253 2.47 5.50 1.70
CA TYR A 253 1.90 6.77 2.15
C TYR A 253 2.22 7.13 3.61
N ALA A 254 2.69 6.15 4.40
CA ALA A 254 3.14 6.35 5.78
C ALA A 254 4.64 6.68 5.89
N LEU A 255 5.35 6.83 4.76
CA LEU A 255 6.78 7.13 4.71
C LEU A 255 7.04 8.55 4.20
N ARG A 256 8.02 9.24 4.79
CA ARG A 256 8.45 10.61 4.43
C ARG A 256 9.96 10.72 4.41
N LYS A 257 10.50 11.46 3.41
CA LYS A 257 11.91 11.89 3.36
C LYS A 257 12.18 13.01 4.33
#